data_24facf674e300eb41ac8d22f1494de13
#
_entry.id   24facf674e300eb41ac8d22f1494de13
#
_cell.length_a   1.000
_cell.length_b   1.000
_cell.length_c   1.000
_cell.angle_alpha   90.00
_cell.angle_beta   90.00
_cell.angle_gamma   90.00
#
_symmetry.space_group_name_H-M   'P 1'
#
loop_
_entity.id
_entity.type
_entity.pdbx_description
1 polymer ?
#
loop_
_entity_poly.entity_id
_entity_poly.type
_entity_poly.pdbx_seq_one_letter_code
_entity_poly.pdbx_strand_id
1 'polypeptide(L)'
;MAIDLTGRGEMKAEVQAPVDTDGKSLPRDPNKGFREGMWAVSPYNFDDGVREGMHLPQTVQLMDMTLREGRQVAGVSVGLDEVLEFVRRIDEVGIHIVEMHHDYIDEIKKTKEMGVNFRIQALVHPTAALNPEACREEIDLCLDAGADILCPAFAISDYNYKLVESMGGLTITREEALDRACEAIQYGKEQGAYMNPNLMDFSRLDLEWLKEIVRRLKEAGIDSLRIDDICGACIPAVYKHHAWEVKQILGPDIPLAIHSHNDFELGTAGQLAALEGGAEILEGCINGLGERAGVPNLAVLGSVLEIMYGYDLGLKLDKLQDLSEWVADVWNQPIPPHMSGTGKTAFSHAAEVHYALPEGDEWSFNAWAPRVIGNDAYVPLCHYSGPKAIQKKVIDDMGWDPIDDETAGRVLERVRREVRQRRREPSARVLAQIVEEEQRRS
;
A
#
# COMPACT_ATOMS: atom_id res chain seq x y z
N MET A 1 -25.17 -38.93 13.89
CA MET A 1 -25.57 -37.91 14.84
C MET A 1 -25.98 -36.69 13.99
N ALA A 2 -27.25 -36.58 13.69
CA ALA A 2 -27.78 -35.49 12.86
C ALA A 2 -27.88 -34.24 13.71
N ILE A 3 -27.30 -33.14 13.28
CA ILE A 3 -27.41 -31.83 13.90
C ILE A 3 -28.77 -31.25 13.49
N ASP A 4 -29.65 -31.05 14.48
CA ASP A 4 -30.96 -30.41 14.30
C ASP A 4 -30.77 -28.90 14.04
N LEU A 5 -31.08 -28.45 12.82
CA LEU A 5 -30.94 -27.06 12.37
C LEU A 5 -32.27 -26.26 12.53
N THR A 6 -33.26 -26.71 13.30
CA THR A 6 -34.57 -26.07 13.41
C THR A 6 -34.79 -25.20 14.64
N GLY A 7 -33.79 -24.94 15.45
CA GLY A 7 -33.86 -24.05 16.61
C GLY A 7 -33.86 -22.56 16.22
N ARG A 8 -35.01 -22.00 15.81
CA ARG A 8 -35.22 -20.54 15.76
C ARG A 8 -35.29 -19.97 17.18
N GLY A 9 -34.15 -19.84 17.83
CA GLY A 9 -33.97 -18.93 18.94
C GLY A 9 -33.40 -17.62 18.42
N GLU A 10 -34.08 -16.51 18.69
CA GLU A 10 -33.51 -15.17 18.50
C GLU A 10 -32.24 -15.04 19.34
N MET A 11 -31.10 -15.42 18.77
CA MET A 11 -29.81 -15.01 19.29
C MET A 11 -29.53 -13.61 18.72
N LYS A 12 -30.08 -12.59 19.39
CA LYS A 12 -29.34 -11.33 19.44
C LYS A 12 -28.07 -11.62 20.23
N ALA A 13 -27.04 -12.09 19.56
CA ALA A 13 -25.71 -12.03 20.10
C ALA A 13 -25.36 -10.53 20.17
N GLU A 14 -25.62 -9.90 21.31
CA GLU A 14 -24.84 -8.75 21.71
C GLU A 14 -23.40 -9.25 21.69
N VAL A 15 -22.64 -8.84 20.67
CA VAL A 15 -21.20 -9.01 20.66
C VAL A 15 -20.71 -8.21 21.86
N GLN A 16 -20.51 -8.89 22.98
CA GLN A 16 -19.96 -8.26 24.16
C GLN A 16 -18.58 -7.74 23.78
N ALA A 17 -18.35 -6.47 24.08
CA ALA A 17 -17.03 -5.88 23.89
C ALA A 17 -16.00 -6.75 24.62
N PRO A 18 -14.80 -6.96 24.01
CA PRO A 18 -13.74 -7.68 24.68
C PRO A 18 -13.48 -7.04 26.04
N VAL A 19 -13.42 -7.86 27.08
CA VAL A 19 -13.08 -7.46 28.47
C VAL A 19 -11.63 -7.87 28.72
N ASP A 20 -10.91 -7.06 29.50
CA ASP A 20 -9.59 -7.43 30.00
C ASP A 20 -9.67 -8.62 31.00
N THR A 21 -8.51 -9.09 31.46
CA THR A 21 -8.40 -10.18 32.44
C THR A 21 -9.12 -9.89 33.77
N ASP A 22 -9.45 -8.63 34.05
CA ASP A 22 -10.15 -8.15 35.24
C ASP A 22 -11.66 -7.92 34.99
N GLY A 23 -12.16 -8.30 33.79
CA GLY A 23 -13.57 -8.16 33.43
C GLY A 23 -13.97 -6.72 33.07
N LYS A 24 -13.02 -5.79 32.93
CA LYS A 24 -13.30 -4.43 32.49
C LYS A 24 -13.39 -4.38 30.98
N SER A 25 -14.44 -3.76 30.45
CA SER A 25 -14.48 -3.46 29.01
C SER A 25 -13.30 -2.57 28.66
N LEU A 26 -12.45 -3.04 27.75
CA LEU A 26 -11.42 -2.20 27.17
C LEU A 26 -12.08 -0.94 26.60
N PRO A 27 -11.48 0.27 26.77
CA PRO A 27 -12.00 1.45 26.10
C PRO A 27 -12.17 1.11 24.62
N ARG A 28 -13.37 1.24 24.10
CA ARG A 28 -13.64 1.04 22.68
C ARG A 28 -12.93 2.17 21.95
N ASP A 29 -11.67 1.96 21.63
CA ASP A 29 -11.05 2.69 20.54
C ASP A 29 -11.84 2.31 19.27
N PRO A 30 -12.51 3.26 18.63
CA PRO A 30 -13.37 2.97 17.48
C PRO A 30 -12.63 2.28 16.33
N ASN A 31 -11.30 2.30 16.36
CA ASN A 31 -10.44 1.69 15.34
C ASN A 31 -9.92 0.29 15.70
N LYS A 32 -10.28 -0.28 16.87
CA LYS A 32 -9.81 -1.61 17.26
C LYS A 32 -10.79 -2.72 16.90
N GLY A 33 -10.38 -3.58 15.97
CA GLY A 33 -11.03 -4.84 15.62
C GLY A 33 -12.41 -4.75 14.96
N PHE A 34 -13.26 -3.83 15.37
CA PHE A 34 -14.61 -3.66 14.82
C PHE A 34 -15.01 -2.19 14.70
N ARG A 35 -15.52 -1.83 13.53
CA ARG A 35 -16.20 -0.55 13.28
C ARG A 35 -17.46 -0.83 12.48
N GLU A 36 -18.60 -0.43 13.02
CA GLU A 36 -19.92 -0.68 12.42
C GLU A 36 -19.95 -0.21 10.96
N GLY A 37 -20.39 -1.09 10.07
CA GLY A 37 -20.48 -0.85 8.65
C GLY A 37 -19.13 -0.67 7.92
N MET A 38 -17.99 -0.80 8.56
CA MET A 38 -16.68 -0.56 7.95
C MET A 38 -15.78 -1.79 7.95
N TRP A 39 -15.57 -2.43 9.12
CA TRP A 39 -14.75 -3.64 9.23
C TRP A 39 -15.05 -4.47 10.48
N ALA A 40 -14.72 -5.76 10.38
CA ALA A 40 -14.71 -6.72 11.47
C ALA A 40 -13.50 -7.62 11.33
N VAL A 41 -12.37 -7.24 11.94
CA VAL A 41 -11.13 -8.01 11.91
C VAL A 41 -10.90 -8.72 13.26
N SER A 42 -9.91 -9.61 13.29
CA SER A 42 -9.58 -10.35 14.50
C SER A 42 -9.27 -9.40 15.68
N PRO A 43 -9.93 -9.53 16.82
CA PRO A 43 -9.58 -8.76 18.03
C PRO A 43 -8.18 -9.09 18.53
N TYR A 44 -7.65 -10.27 18.21
CA TYR A 44 -6.29 -10.67 18.59
C TYR A 44 -5.20 -9.82 17.91
N ASN A 45 -5.52 -9.09 16.84
CA ASN A 45 -4.59 -8.09 16.27
C ASN A 45 -4.17 -7.02 17.31
N PHE A 46 -4.95 -6.86 18.37
CA PHE A 46 -4.77 -5.84 19.42
C PHE A 46 -4.46 -6.46 20.79
N ASP A 47 -4.29 -7.77 20.86
CA ASP A 47 -3.96 -8.49 22.07
C ASP A 47 -2.50 -8.28 22.47
N ASP A 48 -2.27 -7.96 23.74
CA ASP A 48 -0.93 -7.67 24.27
C ASP A 48 0.01 -8.86 24.12
N GLY A 49 -0.50 -10.10 24.28
CA GLY A 49 0.30 -11.30 24.11
C GLY A 49 0.72 -11.55 22.67
N VAL A 50 -0.12 -11.13 21.69
CA VAL A 50 0.24 -11.17 20.25
C VAL A 50 1.24 -10.07 19.92
N ARG A 51 1.12 -8.92 20.54
CA ARG A 51 1.99 -7.76 20.34
C ARG A 51 3.27 -7.80 21.18
N GLU A 52 3.44 -8.80 22.02
CA GLU A 52 4.68 -8.99 22.77
C GLU A 52 5.89 -9.09 21.84
N GLY A 53 6.92 -8.28 22.10
CA GLY A 53 8.10 -8.19 21.24
C GLY A 53 7.90 -7.41 19.92
N MET A 54 6.78 -6.71 19.77
CA MET A 54 6.64 -5.64 18.78
C MET A 54 7.06 -4.32 19.40
N HIS A 55 7.79 -3.52 18.64
CA HIS A 55 8.29 -2.20 19.04
C HIS A 55 7.58 -1.11 18.26
N LEU A 56 6.23 -1.16 18.30
CA LEU A 56 5.37 -0.29 17.50
C LEU A 56 5.60 1.19 17.86
N PRO A 57 5.90 2.05 16.88
CA PRO A 57 6.05 3.48 17.11
C PRO A 57 4.70 4.14 17.47
N GLN A 58 4.75 5.30 18.11
CA GLN A 58 3.53 6.04 18.47
C GLN A 58 2.85 6.66 17.24
N THR A 59 3.62 7.06 16.26
CA THR A 59 3.15 7.68 15.02
C THR A 59 3.77 6.98 13.82
N VAL A 60 2.98 6.86 12.75
CA VAL A 60 3.40 6.29 11.48
C VAL A 60 3.07 7.27 10.36
N GLN A 61 3.97 7.38 9.40
CA GLN A 61 3.75 8.14 8.17
C GLN A 61 3.77 7.20 6.97
N LEU A 62 2.93 7.49 5.99
CA LEU A 62 2.99 6.86 4.67
C LEU A 62 3.64 7.80 3.67
N MET A 63 4.54 7.24 2.86
CA MET A 63 5.17 7.90 1.72
C MET A 63 4.67 7.27 0.43
N ASP A 64 4.17 8.11 -0.47
CA ASP A 64 3.87 7.71 -1.84
C ASP A 64 5.10 7.89 -2.74
N MET A 65 5.41 6.87 -3.51
CA MET A 65 6.54 6.85 -4.43
C MET A 65 6.10 6.69 -5.90
N THR A 66 4.82 6.89 -6.21
CA THR A 66 4.26 6.67 -7.54
C THR A 66 4.92 7.58 -8.59
N LEU A 67 5.27 8.82 -8.23
CA LEU A 67 5.96 9.75 -9.12
C LEU A 67 7.44 9.47 -9.31
N ARG A 68 8.06 8.70 -8.43
CA ARG A 68 9.45 8.27 -8.56
C ARG A 68 9.54 6.81 -9.01
N GLU A 69 9.23 5.86 -8.16
CA GLU A 69 9.33 4.42 -8.38
C GLU A 69 8.28 3.92 -9.39
N GLY A 70 7.04 4.40 -9.27
CA GLY A 70 5.95 4.00 -10.16
C GLY A 70 6.12 4.43 -11.62
N ARG A 71 7.02 5.38 -11.90
CA ARG A 71 7.38 5.79 -13.27
C ARG A 71 8.48 4.92 -13.89
N GLN A 72 9.14 4.07 -13.09
CA GLN A 72 10.15 3.12 -13.56
C GLN A 72 9.54 1.82 -14.11
N VAL A 73 8.21 1.69 -14.11
CA VAL A 73 7.51 0.60 -14.78
C VAL A 73 7.77 0.65 -16.29
N ALA A 74 8.09 -0.50 -16.86
CA ALA A 74 8.39 -0.59 -18.29
C ALA A 74 7.24 -0.05 -19.17
N GLY A 75 7.54 0.91 -20.03
CA GLY A 75 6.57 1.51 -20.95
C GLY A 75 5.74 2.66 -20.39
N VAL A 76 5.96 3.07 -19.16
CA VAL A 76 5.30 4.25 -18.57
C VAL A 76 6.00 5.53 -19.03
N SER A 77 5.20 6.52 -19.42
CA SER A 77 5.65 7.88 -19.70
C SER A 77 4.53 8.84 -19.31
N VAL A 78 4.79 9.69 -18.34
CA VAL A 78 3.80 10.61 -17.75
C VAL A 78 4.30 12.02 -17.94
N GLY A 79 3.46 12.91 -18.45
CA GLY A 79 3.76 14.31 -18.66
C GLY A 79 3.49 15.17 -17.42
N LEU A 80 3.89 16.44 -17.52
CA LEU A 80 3.75 17.36 -16.39
C LEU A 80 2.30 17.57 -15.94
N ASP A 81 1.36 17.67 -16.88
CA ASP A 81 -0.05 17.91 -16.54
C ASP A 81 -0.65 16.73 -15.76
N GLU A 82 -0.28 15.49 -16.14
CA GLU A 82 -0.67 14.28 -15.42
C GLU A 82 -0.01 14.22 -14.03
N VAL A 83 1.26 14.64 -13.92
CA VAL A 83 1.95 14.73 -12.62
C VAL A 83 1.23 15.71 -11.69
N LEU A 84 0.86 16.90 -12.16
CA LEU A 84 0.17 17.88 -11.33
C LEU A 84 -1.25 17.45 -10.95
N GLU A 85 -1.96 16.74 -11.84
CA GLU A 85 -3.25 16.13 -11.49
C GLU A 85 -3.09 14.99 -10.47
N PHE A 86 -2.06 14.15 -10.60
CA PHE A 86 -1.73 13.17 -9.56
C PHE A 86 -1.48 13.83 -8.21
N VAL A 87 -0.67 14.90 -8.19
CA VAL A 87 -0.35 15.68 -6.99
C VAL A 87 -1.63 16.18 -6.31
N ARG A 88 -2.57 16.74 -7.07
CA ARG A 88 -3.85 17.19 -6.53
C ARG A 88 -4.65 16.05 -5.88
N ARG A 89 -4.72 14.89 -6.55
CA ARG A 89 -5.47 13.73 -6.08
C ARG A 89 -4.85 13.09 -4.84
N ILE A 90 -3.53 12.94 -4.81
CA ILE A 90 -2.86 12.35 -3.66
C ILE A 90 -2.85 13.28 -2.44
N ASP A 91 -2.86 14.59 -2.64
CA ASP A 91 -3.04 15.57 -1.57
C ASP A 91 -4.45 15.49 -0.96
N GLU A 92 -5.48 15.25 -1.79
CA GLU A 92 -6.85 15.00 -1.31
C GLU A 92 -6.97 13.73 -0.48
N VAL A 93 -6.18 12.68 -0.74
CA VAL A 93 -6.08 11.47 0.08
C VAL A 93 -5.54 11.79 1.47
N GLY A 94 -4.65 12.78 1.56
CA GLY A 94 -4.01 13.19 2.82
C GLY A 94 -2.73 12.43 3.11
N ILE A 95 -2.00 12.01 2.07
CA ILE A 95 -0.69 11.36 2.23
C ILE A 95 0.31 12.30 2.94
N HIS A 96 1.28 11.74 3.67
CA HIS A 96 2.20 12.54 4.48
C HIS A 96 3.43 13.01 3.72
N ILE A 97 3.95 12.17 2.81
CA ILE A 97 5.17 12.42 2.04
C ILE A 97 4.95 11.91 0.62
N VAL A 98 5.41 12.66 -0.37
CA VAL A 98 5.48 12.21 -1.78
C VAL A 98 6.92 12.30 -2.25
N GLU A 99 7.45 11.19 -2.79
CA GLU A 99 8.80 11.17 -3.34
C GLU A 99 8.80 11.50 -4.82
N MET A 100 9.69 12.43 -5.20
CA MET A 100 9.92 12.89 -6.57
C MET A 100 11.41 12.72 -6.92
N HIS A 101 11.74 12.71 -8.21
CA HIS A 101 13.11 12.49 -8.68
C HIS A 101 13.80 13.81 -8.98
N HIS A 102 15.09 13.95 -8.66
CA HIS A 102 15.89 15.14 -8.93
C HIS A 102 15.96 15.52 -10.42
N ASP A 103 15.84 14.59 -11.35
CA ASP A 103 15.81 14.88 -12.78
C ASP A 103 14.60 15.72 -13.22
N TYR A 104 13.56 15.80 -12.37
CA TYR A 104 12.31 16.49 -12.66
C TYR A 104 12.12 17.72 -11.77
N ILE A 105 13.14 18.59 -11.71
CA ILE A 105 13.17 19.81 -10.88
C ILE A 105 11.95 20.70 -11.09
N ASP A 106 11.50 20.87 -12.32
CA ASP A 106 10.30 21.66 -12.64
C ASP A 106 9.02 21.07 -12.04
N GLU A 107 8.92 19.76 -11.92
CA GLU A 107 7.78 19.10 -11.29
C GLU A 107 7.79 19.37 -9.77
N ILE A 108 8.95 19.27 -9.12
CA ILE A 108 9.12 19.60 -7.69
C ILE A 108 8.68 21.05 -7.43
N LYS A 109 9.21 21.98 -8.22
CA LYS A 109 8.92 23.42 -8.11
C LYS A 109 7.43 23.72 -8.27
N LYS A 110 6.80 23.16 -9.31
CA LYS A 110 5.37 23.37 -9.56
C LYS A 110 4.50 22.71 -8.50
N THR A 111 4.87 21.53 -8.00
CA THR A 111 4.19 20.90 -6.87
C THR A 111 4.24 21.79 -5.63
N LYS A 112 5.40 22.37 -5.34
CA LYS A 112 5.55 23.32 -4.22
C LYS A 112 4.69 24.57 -4.41
N GLU A 113 4.62 25.11 -5.62
CA GLU A 113 3.79 26.26 -5.98
C GLU A 113 2.29 25.98 -5.82
N MET A 114 1.83 24.73 -5.91
CA MET A 114 0.43 24.34 -5.65
C MET A 114 0.04 24.45 -4.17
N GLY A 115 0.99 24.55 -3.24
CA GLY A 115 0.72 24.68 -1.81
C GLY A 115 0.14 23.41 -1.19
N VAL A 116 0.66 22.26 -1.56
CA VAL A 116 0.26 20.92 -1.08
C VAL A 116 0.47 20.76 0.43
N ASN A 117 -0.29 19.84 1.05
CA ASN A 117 -0.24 19.60 2.50
C ASN A 117 0.81 18.53 2.88
N PHE A 118 1.25 17.69 1.94
CA PHE A 118 2.31 16.71 2.18
C PHE A 118 3.70 17.33 2.04
N ARG A 119 4.71 16.66 2.58
CA ARG A 119 6.11 17.02 2.36
C ARG A 119 6.64 16.42 1.07
N ILE A 120 7.40 17.18 0.31
CA ILE A 120 8.05 16.73 -0.92
C ILE A 120 9.42 16.17 -0.56
N GLN A 121 9.64 14.87 -0.81
CA GLN A 121 10.96 14.27 -0.74
C GLN A 121 11.58 14.22 -2.13
N ALA A 122 12.78 14.74 -2.30
CA ALA A 122 13.56 14.64 -3.53
C ALA A 122 14.62 13.52 -3.39
N LEU A 123 14.51 12.48 -4.22
CA LEU A 123 15.59 11.49 -4.34
C LEU A 123 16.76 12.14 -5.08
N VAL A 124 17.93 12.15 -4.46
CA VAL A 124 19.22 12.59 -5.05
C VAL A 124 19.98 11.37 -5.58
N HIS A 125 20.59 11.50 -6.72
CA HIS A 125 21.15 10.38 -7.50
C HIS A 125 22.12 9.48 -6.68
N PRO A 126 22.07 8.14 -6.86
CA PRO A 126 22.89 7.20 -6.09
C PRO A 126 24.38 7.28 -6.35
N THR A 127 24.83 8.03 -7.36
CA THR A 127 26.26 8.28 -7.62
C THR A 127 26.84 9.41 -6.78
N ALA A 128 26.05 10.02 -5.90
CA ALA A 128 26.49 11.11 -5.03
C ALA A 128 27.75 10.77 -4.24
N ALA A 129 27.87 9.53 -3.72
CA ALA A 129 29.08 9.08 -3.04
C ALA A 129 30.32 9.01 -3.95
N LEU A 130 30.12 8.91 -5.26
CA LEU A 130 31.24 8.82 -6.23
C LEU A 130 31.68 10.16 -6.73
N ASN A 131 30.77 11.12 -6.84
CA ASN A 131 31.02 12.47 -7.30
C ASN A 131 30.47 13.49 -6.28
N PRO A 132 31.25 13.87 -5.27
CA PRO A 132 30.81 14.81 -4.23
C PRO A 132 30.36 16.18 -4.77
N GLU A 133 30.97 16.68 -5.86
CA GLU A 133 30.58 17.97 -6.46
C GLU A 133 29.20 17.89 -7.08
N ALA A 134 28.94 16.87 -7.91
CA ALA A 134 27.61 16.65 -8.50
C ALA A 134 26.53 16.45 -7.42
N CYS A 135 26.85 15.76 -6.33
CA CYS A 135 25.92 15.60 -5.20
C CYS A 135 25.54 16.95 -4.58
N ARG A 136 26.50 17.85 -4.37
CA ARG A 136 26.24 19.18 -3.84
C ARG A 136 25.37 20.00 -4.78
N GLU A 137 25.67 19.98 -6.08
CA GLU A 137 24.86 20.66 -7.10
C GLU A 137 23.41 20.15 -7.11
N GLU A 138 23.19 18.83 -7.02
CA GLU A 138 21.85 18.24 -6.97
C GLU A 138 21.11 18.60 -5.68
N ILE A 139 21.81 18.61 -4.52
CA ILE A 139 21.24 19.06 -3.25
C ILE A 139 20.76 20.52 -3.39
N ASP A 140 21.59 21.41 -3.91
CA ASP A 140 21.25 22.82 -4.08
C ASP A 140 20.04 23.00 -5.04
N LEU A 141 20.04 22.29 -6.19
CA LEU A 141 18.93 22.34 -7.15
C LEU A 141 17.60 21.88 -6.54
N CYS A 142 17.61 20.80 -5.75
CA CYS A 142 16.40 20.28 -5.10
C CYS A 142 15.90 21.23 -4.00
N LEU A 143 16.80 21.85 -3.24
CA LEU A 143 16.46 22.87 -2.24
C LEU A 143 15.85 24.13 -2.88
N ASP A 144 16.48 24.62 -3.94
CA ASP A 144 16.01 25.79 -4.70
C ASP A 144 14.64 25.54 -5.35
N ALA A 145 14.34 24.26 -5.71
CA ALA A 145 13.02 23.86 -6.19
C ALA A 145 11.97 23.77 -5.09
N GLY A 146 12.37 23.79 -3.82
CA GLY A 146 11.47 23.76 -2.67
C GLY A 146 11.18 22.36 -2.12
N ALA A 147 12.06 21.38 -2.36
CA ALA A 147 11.96 20.09 -1.68
C ALA A 147 12.08 20.24 -0.15
N ASP A 148 11.22 19.54 0.60
CA ASP A 148 11.19 19.60 2.06
C ASP A 148 12.14 18.58 2.69
N ILE A 149 12.45 17.49 1.97
CA ILE A 149 13.30 16.38 2.40
C ILE A 149 14.25 16.05 1.25
N LEU A 150 15.52 15.92 1.54
CA LEU A 150 16.51 15.42 0.58
C LEU A 150 16.90 13.99 0.90
N CYS A 151 16.87 13.13 -0.09
CA CYS A 151 17.12 11.69 0.04
C CYS A 151 18.31 11.28 -0.85
N PRO A 152 19.56 11.58 -0.48
CA PRO A 152 20.71 11.07 -1.22
C PRO A 152 20.82 9.56 -1.06
N ALA A 153 20.93 8.83 -2.17
CA ALA A 153 21.05 7.40 -2.18
C ALA A 153 22.50 6.96 -2.17
N PHE A 154 22.81 5.99 -1.30
CA PHE A 154 24.17 5.45 -1.14
C PHE A 154 24.18 3.95 -1.38
N ALA A 155 25.07 3.52 -2.29
CA ALA A 155 25.38 2.12 -2.47
C ALA A 155 26.18 1.62 -1.25
N ILE A 156 25.72 0.55 -0.59
CA ILE A 156 26.37 0.04 0.63
C ILE A 156 26.77 -1.43 0.56
N SER A 157 26.20 -2.21 -0.38
CA SER A 157 26.52 -3.62 -0.53
C SER A 157 27.58 -3.87 -1.60
N ASP A 158 28.25 -5.02 -1.54
CA ASP A 158 29.23 -5.43 -2.56
C ASP A 158 28.61 -5.55 -3.96
N TYR A 159 27.33 -5.83 -4.04
CA TYR A 159 26.60 -5.88 -5.31
C TYR A 159 26.42 -4.49 -5.91
N ASN A 160 26.10 -3.49 -5.08
CA ASN A 160 25.94 -2.11 -5.53
C ASN A 160 27.28 -1.46 -5.86
N TYR A 161 28.36 -1.76 -5.13
CA TYR A 161 29.70 -1.25 -5.47
C TYR A 161 30.15 -1.70 -6.86
N LYS A 162 29.90 -2.96 -7.24
CA LYS A 162 30.19 -3.44 -8.60
C LYS A 162 29.42 -2.70 -9.68
N LEU A 163 28.16 -2.37 -9.43
CA LEU A 163 27.35 -1.56 -10.33
C LEU A 163 27.98 -0.17 -10.50
N VAL A 164 28.33 0.45 -9.39
CA VAL A 164 28.93 1.79 -9.35
C VAL A 164 30.29 1.81 -10.07
N GLU A 165 31.15 0.81 -9.86
CA GLU A 165 32.41 0.65 -10.62
C GLU A 165 32.16 0.56 -12.14
N SER A 166 31.09 -0.14 -12.56
CA SER A 166 30.75 -0.28 -13.96
C SER A 166 30.24 1.02 -14.61
N MET A 167 29.64 1.91 -13.83
CA MET A 167 29.09 3.19 -14.31
C MET A 167 30.14 4.30 -14.40
N GLY A 168 31.15 4.31 -13.52
CA GLY A 168 32.08 5.44 -13.42
C GLY A 168 33.55 5.10 -13.46
N GLY A 169 33.94 3.82 -13.43
CA GLY A 169 35.36 3.41 -13.45
C GLY A 169 36.16 3.79 -12.20
N LEU A 170 35.52 4.23 -11.13
CA LEU A 170 36.16 4.59 -9.88
C LEU A 170 36.06 3.42 -8.91
N THR A 171 37.20 2.87 -8.56
CA THR A 171 37.33 1.92 -7.43
C THR A 171 37.52 2.73 -6.16
N ILE A 172 36.51 2.72 -5.28
CA ILE A 172 36.57 3.32 -3.96
C ILE A 172 36.42 2.24 -2.90
N THR A 173 37.01 2.42 -1.76
CA THR A 173 36.82 1.54 -0.61
C THR A 173 35.46 1.83 0.05
N ARG A 174 34.95 0.87 0.83
CA ARG A 174 33.71 1.07 1.61
C ARG A 174 33.81 2.24 2.56
N GLU A 175 35.00 2.41 3.18
CA GLU A 175 35.30 3.52 4.10
C GLU A 175 35.26 4.87 3.36
N GLU A 176 35.91 4.98 2.20
CA GLU A 176 35.89 6.20 1.38
C GLU A 176 34.49 6.54 0.91
N ALA A 177 33.65 5.53 0.54
CA ALA A 177 32.25 5.75 0.19
C ALA A 177 31.44 6.31 1.37
N LEU A 178 31.68 5.77 2.57
CA LEU A 178 31.01 6.23 3.78
C LEU A 178 31.49 7.63 4.20
N ASP A 179 32.77 7.94 4.06
CA ASP A 179 33.30 9.28 4.30
C ASP A 179 32.59 10.31 3.40
N ARG A 180 32.49 10.04 2.11
CA ARG A 180 31.79 10.91 1.14
C ARG A 180 30.29 11.02 1.43
N ALA A 181 29.64 9.95 1.87
CA ALA A 181 28.26 9.99 2.31
C ALA A 181 28.09 10.92 3.51
N CYS A 182 28.95 10.84 4.51
CA CYS A 182 28.94 11.74 5.66
C CYS A 182 29.18 13.21 5.25
N GLU A 183 30.12 13.46 4.33
CA GLU A 183 30.38 14.81 3.80
C GLU A 183 29.14 15.38 3.06
N ALA A 184 28.45 14.56 2.27
CA ALA A 184 27.23 14.99 1.58
C ALA A 184 26.11 15.35 2.58
N ILE A 185 25.94 14.55 3.64
CA ILE A 185 24.99 14.85 4.71
C ILE A 185 25.34 16.15 5.41
N GLN A 186 26.58 16.33 5.81
CA GLN A 186 27.06 17.57 6.48
C GLN A 186 26.82 18.78 5.60
N TYR A 187 27.15 18.70 4.31
CA TYR A 187 26.88 19.77 3.35
C TYR A 187 25.39 20.13 3.31
N GLY A 188 24.50 19.13 3.13
CA GLY A 188 23.06 19.37 3.13
C GLY A 188 22.56 20.04 4.42
N LYS A 189 23.09 19.61 5.57
CA LYS A 189 22.78 20.23 6.87
C LYS A 189 23.27 21.68 6.97
N GLU A 190 24.44 21.99 6.41
CA GLU A 190 24.95 23.38 6.33
C GLU A 190 24.04 24.27 5.47
N GLN A 191 23.40 23.71 4.42
CA GLN A 191 22.41 24.41 3.60
C GLN A 191 21.01 24.48 4.26
N GLY A 192 20.81 23.88 5.45
CA GLY A 192 19.54 23.87 6.17
C GLY A 192 18.57 22.78 5.74
N ALA A 193 19.02 21.79 4.96
CA ALA A 193 18.20 20.68 4.50
C ALA A 193 17.78 19.72 5.61
N TYR A 194 16.59 19.12 5.45
CA TYR A 194 16.21 17.89 6.14
C TYR A 194 16.78 16.69 5.37
N MET A 195 17.68 15.93 5.97
CA MET A 195 18.43 14.86 5.32
C MET A 195 17.89 13.48 5.70
N ASN A 196 17.41 12.74 4.69
CA ASN A 196 16.90 11.35 4.79
C ASN A 196 17.68 10.43 3.84
N PRO A 197 18.95 10.10 4.12
CA PRO A 197 19.73 9.26 3.22
C PRO A 197 19.09 7.88 3.03
N ASN A 198 19.20 7.33 1.80
CA ASN A 198 18.79 5.99 1.44
C ASN A 198 19.98 5.03 1.41
N LEU A 199 19.97 4.00 2.23
CA LEU A 199 20.96 2.92 2.25
C LEU A 199 20.51 1.77 1.35
N MET A 200 20.98 1.74 0.11
CA MET A 200 20.59 0.77 -0.91
C MET A 200 21.12 -0.63 -0.60
N ASP A 201 20.23 -1.63 -0.56
CA ASP A 201 20.57 -3.05 -0.43
C ASP A 201 21.06 -3.48 0.96
N PHE A 202 20.36 -2.98 2.02
CA PHE A 202 20.66 -3.44 3.37
C PHE A 202 20.48 -4.95 3.54
N SER A 203 19.61 -5.53 2.72
CA SER A 203 19.20 -6.94 2.78
C SER A 203 20.33 -7.95 2.57
N ARG A 204 21.38 -7.53 1.88
CA ARG A 204 22.54 -8.38 1.56
C ARG A 204 23.85 -7.83 2.14
N LEU A 205 23.74 -6.99 3.15
CA LEU A 205 24.87 -6.39 3.86
C LEU A 205 25.13 -7.11 5.19
N ASP A 206 26.38 -7.11 5.63
CA ASP A 206 26.73 -7.50 6.99
C ASP A 206 26.11 -6.53 8.00
N LEU A 207 25.44 -7.08 9.03
CA LEU A 207 24.71 -6.27 10.01
C LEU A 207 25.60 -5.33 10.82
N GLU A 208 26.81 -5.76 11.18
CA GLU A 208 27.71 -4.92 11.95
C GLU A 208 28.24 -3.75 11.11
N TRP A 209 28.44 -3.98 9.80
CA TRP A 209 28.77 -2.90 8.89
C TRP A 209 27.59 -1.93 8.69
N LEU A 210 26.39 -2.43 8.56
CA LEU A 210 25.18 -1.58 8.55
C LEU A 210 25.10 -0.70 9.81
N LYS A 211 25.33 -1.29 10.96
CA LYS A 211 25.33 -0.55 12.24
C LYS A 211 26.40 0.55 12.27
N GLU A 212 27.58 0.28 11.73
CA GLU A 212 28.65 1.28 11.64
C GLU A 212 28.27 2.44 10.72
N ILE A 213 27.69 2.14 9.55
CA ILE A 213 27.17 3.17 8.64
C ILE A 213 26.13 4.04 9.37
N VAL A 214 25.19 3.43 10.07
CA VAL A 214 24.12 4.16 10.79
C VAL A 214 24.70 5.08 11.88
N ARG A 215 25.70 4.61 12.65
CA ARG A 215 26.36 5.45 13.67
C ARG A 215 27.00 6.69 13.04
N ARG A 216 27.76 6.50 11.97
CA ARG A 216 28.47 7.58 11.30
C ARG A 216 27.54 8.58 10.63
N LEU A 217 26.47 8.11 9.99
CA LEU A 217 25.46 9.01 9.43
C LEU A 217 24.70 9.79 10.51
N LYS A 218 24.40 9.15 11.65
CA LYS A 218 23.84 9.84 12.81
C LYS A 218 24.76 10.94 13.33
N GLU A 219 26.07 10.67 13.43
CA GLU A 219 27.09 11.66 13.82
C GLU A 219 27.22 12.79 12.79
N ALA A 220 27.00 12.50 11.50
CA ALA A 220 26.97 13.49 10.43
C ALA A 220 25.71 14.39 10.47
N GLY A 221 24.68 14.03 11.25
CA GLY A 221 23.51 14.87 11.53
C GLY A 221 22.29 14.59 10.67
N ILE A 222 22.01 13.34 10.30
CA ILE A 222 20.77 12.97 9.60
C ILE A 222 19.54 13.30 10.43
N ASP A 223 18.44 13.62 9.76
CA ASP A 223 17.14 13.89 10.39
C ASP A 223 16.20 12.66 10.37
N SER A 224 16.36 11.78 9.39
CA SER A 224 15.77 10.44 9.30
C SER A 224 16.68 9.53 8.49
N LEU A 225 16.36 8.25 8.44
CA LEU A 225 17.15 7.27 7.67
C LEU A 225 16.22 6.35 6.90
N ARG A 226 16.52 6.06 5.63
CA ARG A 226 15.87 5.00 4.86
C ARG A 226 16.81 3.82 4.66
N ILE A 227 16.35 2.60 4.99
CA ILE A 227 17.00 1.36 4.60
C ILE A 227 16.17 0.69 3.51
N ASP A 228 16.81 0.16 2.48
CA ASP A 228 16.20 -0.20 1.23
C ASP A 228 16.57 -1.63 0.82
N ASP A 229 15.56 -2.51 0.72
CA ASP A 229 15.67 -3.82 0.09
C ASP A 229 15.30 -3.72 -1.40
N ILE A 230 16.26 -3.26 -2.19
CA ILE A 230 16.09 -3.01 -3.63
C ILE A 230 15.71 -4.24 -4.46
N CYS A 231 15.78 -5.44 -3.90
CA CYS A 231 15.54 -6.71 -4.60
C CYS A 231 14.41 -7.55 -3.99
N GLY A 232 13.80 -7.11 -2.90
CA GLY A 232 12.83 -7.91 -2.15
C GLY A 232 13.44 -9.22 -1.64
N ALA A 233 14.71 -9.18 -1.20
CA ALA A 233 15.50 -10.38 -0.89
C ALA A 233 15.30 -10.91 0.54
N CYS A 234 14.55 -10.20 1.37
CA CYS A 234 14.35 -10.52 2.78
C CYS A 234 13.02 -11.21 3.06
N ILE A 235 13.03 -12.18 3.99
CA ILE A 235 11.79 -12.61 4.66
C ILE A 235 11.39 -11.55 5.72
N PRO A 236 10.09 -11.45 6.11
CA PRO A 236 9.63 -10.43 7.05
C PRO A 236 10.40 -10.36 8.37
N ALA A 237 10.85 -11.50 8.91
CA ALA A 237 11.63 -11.54 10.14
C ALA A 237 12.97 -10.78 10.05
N VAL A 238 13.59 -10.71 8.86
CA VAL A 238 14.82 -9.94 8.64
C VAL A 238 14.52 -8.44 8.70
N TYR A 239 13.43 -7.99 8.09
CA TYR A 239 12.99 -6.60 8.18
C TYR A 239 12.76 -6.16 9.63
N LYS A 240 12.04 -6.97 10.43
CA LYS A 240 11.81 -6.68 11.85
C LYS A 240 13.13 -6.57 12.62
N HIS A 241 14.00 -7.56 12.43
CA HIS A 241 15.29 -7.62 13.15
C HIS A 241 16.18 -6.43 12.79
N HIS A 242 16.35 -6.12 11.50
CA HIS A 242 17.22 -5.02 11.06
C HIS A 242 16.64 -3.66 11.46
N ALA A 243 15.33 -3.47 11.33
CA ALA A 243 14.68 -2.24 11.79
C ALA A 243 14.90 -2.02 13.29
N TRP A 244 14.74 -3.06 14.10
CA TRP A 244 15.03 -3.00 15.54
C TRP A 244 16.48 -2.62 15.84
N GLU A 245 17.45 -3.32 15.24
CA GLU A 245 18.87 -3.06 15.44
C GLU A 245 19.28 -1.64 15.03
N VAL A 246 18.75 -1.15 13.90
CA VAL A 246 18.98 0.22 13.42
C VAL A 246 18.36 1.24 14.36
N LYS A 247 17.11 1.01 14.82
CA LYS A 247 16.43 1.92 15.77
C LYS A 247 17.14 2.02 17.11
N GLN A 248 17.82 0.96 17.59
CA GLN A 248 18.63 1.06 18.82
C GLN A 248 19.77 2.10 18.69
N ILE A 249 20.28 2.31 17.47
CA ILE A 249 21.31 3.32 17.20
C ILE A 249 20.71 4.70 16.97
N LEU A 250 19.65 4.77 16.15
CA LEU A 250 18.99 6.04 15.83
C LEU A 250 18.36 6.69 17.05
N GLY A 251 17.77 5.89 17.94
CA GLY A 251 17.00 6.38 19.09
C GLY A 251 15.59 6.85 18.69
N PRO A 252 14.84 7.47 19.63
CA PRO A 252 13.45 7.84 19.39
C PRO A 252 13.27 9.04 18.44
N ASP A 253 14.28 9.91 18.35
CA ASP A 253 14.15 11.22 17.70
C ASP A 253 14.42 11.17 16.19
N ILE A 254 15.08 10.11 15.68
CA ILE A 254 15.40 9.96 14.26
C ILE A 254 14.51 8.86 13.68
N PRO A 255 13.49 9.21 12.85
CA PRO A 255 12.63 8.25 12.20
C PRO A 255 13.38 7.31 11.25
N LEU A 256 12.93 6.05 11.21
CA LEU A 256 13.37 5.05 10.26
C LEU A 256 12.32 4.86 9.17
N ALA A 257 12.72 5.09 7.92
CA ALA A 257 11.94 4.74 6.73
C ALA A 257 12.37 3.37 6.19
N ILE A 258 11.44 2.66 5.60
CA ILE A 258 11.68 1.35 5.01
C ILE A 258 11.17 1.30 3.57
N HIS A 259 12.08 0.96 2.63
CA HIS A 259 11.74 0.65 1.25
C HIS A 259 11.84 -0.85 1.00
N SER A 260 10.96 -1.39 0.16
CA SER A 260 10.96 -2.82 -0.16
C SER A 260 10.32 -3.10 -1.51
N HIS A 261 10.86 -4.08 -2.25
CA HIS A 261 10.28 -4.57 -3.50
C HIS A 261 9.47 -5.86 -3.32
N ASN A 262 8.60 -6.14 -4.30
CA ASN A 262 7.64 -7.25 -4.28
C ASN A 262 8.09 -8.49 -5.08
N ASP A 263 9.38 -8.66 -5.34
CA ASP A 263 9.90 -9.73 -6.20
C ASP A 263 9.46 -11.14 -5.75
N PHE A 264 9.16 -11.33 -4.47
CA PHE A 264 8.55 -12.53 -3.88
C PHE A 264 7.18 -12.26 -3.24
N GLU A 265 6.51 -11.16 -3.58
CA GLU A 265 5.22 -10.74 -2.99
C GLU A 265 5.28 -10.49 -1.46
N LEU A 266 6.47 -10.28 -0.90
CA LEU A 266 6.69 -10.07 0.54
C LEU A 266 6.88 -8.59 0.94
N GLY A 267 6.84 -7.66 0.01
CA GLY A 267 7.13 -6.24 0.28
C GLY A 267 6.23 -5.65 1.36
N THR A 268 4.90 -5.79 1.24
CA THR A 268 3.96 -5.31 2.27
C THR A 268 4.20 -5.99 3.62
N ALA A 269 4.36 -7.31 3.64
CA ALA A 269 4.64 -8.05 4.86
C ALA A 269 5.99 -7.67 5.48
N GLY A 270 6.99 -7.37 4.63
CA GLY A 270 8.30 -6.88 5.04
C GLY A 270 8.21 -5.52 5.74
N GLN A 271 7.48 -4.57 5.15
CA GLN A 271 7.30 -3.25 5.74
C GLN A 271 6.51 -3.29 7.06
N LEU A 272 5.46 -4.10 7.14
CA LEU A 272 4.74 -4.30 8.40
C LEU A 272 5.63 -4.95 9.47
N ALA A 273 6.51 -5.87 9.10
CA ALA A 273 7.49 -6.43 10.01
C ALA A 273 8.54 -5.40 10.45
N ALA A 274 8.97 -4.49 9.55
CA ALA A 274 9.83 -3.37 9.93
C ALA A 274 9.14 -2.39 10.89
N LEU A 275 7.84 -2.10 10.70
CA LEU A 275 7.02 -1.36 11.67
C LEU A 275 7.07 -2.01 13.05
N GLU A 276 6.92 -3.35 13.11
CA GLU A 276 7.05 -4.11 14.35
C GLU A 276 8.45 -4.06 14.95
N GLY A 277 9.46 -3.73 14.16
CA GLY A 277 10.84 -3.45 14.57
C GLY A 277 11.10 -1.98 14.94
N GLY A 278 10.10 -1.10 14.80
CA GLY A 278 10.20 0.32 15.17
C GLY A 278 10.34 1.30 14.01
N ALA A 279 10.15 0.88 12.75
CA ALA A 279 10.12 1.81 11.61
C ALA A 279 8.88 2.71 11.67
N GLU A 280 9.05 3.99 11.36
CA GLU A 280 7.99 5.01 11.44
C GLU A 280 7.48 5.47 10.07
N ILE A 281 8.24 5.29 8.99
CA ILE A 281 7.85 5.72 7.64
C ILE A 281 7.80 4.49 6.74
N LEU A 282 6.61 4.18 6.23
CA LEU A 282 6.37 3.06 5.33
C LEU A 282 6.07 3.59 3.93
N GLU A 283 6.53 2.87 2.91
CA GLU A 283 6.56 3.34 1.53
C GLU A 283 5.78 2.42 0.59
N GLY A 284 5.12 3.01 -0.37
CA GLY A 284 4.41 2.27 -1.40
C GLY A 284 4.07 3.13 -2.61
N CYS A 285 3.52 2.49 -3.63
CA CYS A 285 2.96 3.15 -4.80
C CYS A 285 1.48 2.85 -4.94
N ILE A 286 0.75 3.73 -5.58
CA ILE A 286 -0.61 3.42 -6.05
C ILE A 286 -0.52 2.20 -6.96
N ASN A 287 -1.42 1.25 -6.75
CA ASN A 287 -1.47 -0.05 -7.45
C ASN A 287 -0.21 -0.92 -7.30
N GLY A 288 0.68 -0.59 -6.37
CA GLY A 288 1.93 -1.32 -6.18
C GLY A 288 2.89 -1.22 -7.37
N LEU A 289 2.79 -0.16 -8.17
CA LEU A 289 3.64 0.08 -9.32
C LEU A 289 5.11 0.24 -8.91
N GLY A 290 6.03 -0.08 -9.80
CA GLY A 290 7.47 0.03 -9.57
C GLY A 290 8.26 -0.89 -10.48
N GLU A 291 9.57 -0.85 -10.36
CA GLU A 291 10.43 -1.75 -11.13
C GLU A 291 10.11 -3.23 -10.86
N ARG A 292 10.26 -4.07 -11.91
CA ARG A 292 10.09 -5.54 -11.87
C ARG A 292 8.69 -5.94 -11.40
N ALA A 293 8.58 -6.46 -10.17
CA ALA A 293 7.30 -6.86 -9.56
C ALA A 293 6.64 -5.73 -8.75
N GLY A 294 7.23 -4.53 -8.78
CA GLY A 294 6.72 -3.37 -8.07
C GLY A 294 7.11 -3.33 -6.60
N VAL A 295 6.38 -2.49 -5.86
CA VAL A 295 6.54 -2.23 -4.42
C VAL A 295 5.21 -2.45 -3.69
N PRO A 296 5.11 -2.29 -2.37
CA PRO A 296 3.84 -2.39 -1.66
C PRO A 296 2.75 -1.49 -2.26
N ASN A 297 1.54 -2.04 -2.38
CA ASN A 297 0.37 -1.24 -2.77
C ASN A 297 0.00 -0.31 -1.62
N LEU A 298 0.07 1.00 -1.84
CA LEU A 298 -0.19 2.03 -0.84
C LEU A 298 -1.59 1.93 -0.24
N ALA A 299 -2.59 1.59 -1.07
CA ALA A 299 -3.97 1.42 -0.62
C ALA A 299 -4.12 0.26 0.38
N VAL A 300 -3.43 -0.86 0.13
CA VAL A 300 -3.41 -2.01 1.05
C VAL A 300 -2.65 -1.65 2.32
N LEU A 301 -1.49 -1.02 2.18
CA LEU A 301 -0.64 -0.65 3.32
C LEU A 301 -1.36 0.30 4.28
N GLY A 302 -1.97 1.38 3.75
CA GLY A 302 -2.78 2.31 4.55
C GLY A 302 -3.96 1.64 5.24
N SER A 303 -4.70 0.79 4.51
CA SER A 303 -5.84 0.05 5.09
C SER A 303 -5.40 -0.89 6.22
N VAL A 304 -4.30 -1.62 6.06
CA VAL A 304 -3.78 -2.52 7.10
C VAL A 304 -3.36 -1.74 8.35
N LEU A 305 -2.67 -0.60 8.18
CA LEU A 305 -2.25 0.23 9.29
C LEU A 305 -3.43 0.77 10.10
N GLU A 306 -4.48 1.25 9.44
CA GLU A 306 -5.67 1.75 10.14
C GLU A 306 -6.53 0.62 10.72
N ILE A 307 -6.82 -0.42 9.93
CA ILE A 307 -7.80 -1.45 10.30
C ILE A 307 -7.19 -2.48 11.24
N MET A 308 -5.97 -2.96 10.97
CA MET A 308 -5.39 -4.09 11.69
C MET A 308 -4.38 -3.68 12.76
N TYR A 309 -3.70 -2.56 12.59
CA TYR A 309 -2.77 -2.02 13.60
C TYR A 309 -3.40 -0.93 14.46
N GLY A 310 -4.44 -0.25 13.97
CA GLY A 310 -5.22 0.74 14.71
C GLY A 310 -4.59 2.14 14.75
N TYR A 311 -3.75 2.47 13.77
CA TYR A 311 -3.24 3.83 13.61
C TYR A 311 -4.32 4.73 13.01
N ASP A 312 -4.42 5.95 13.49
CA ASP A 312 -5.14 7.03 12.81
C ASP A 312 -4.13 7.77 11.93
N LEU A 313 -4.17 7.49 10.63
CA LEU A 313 -3.28 8.12 9.66
C LEU A 313 -3.84 9.43 9.11
N GLY A 314 -5.09 9.77 9.42
CA GLY A 314 -5.77 10.93 8.85
C GLY A 314 -6.05 10.82 7.35
N LEU A 315 -5.95 9.61 6.77
CA LEU A 315 -6.16 9.39 5.34
C LEU A 315 -7.65 9.31 5.00
N LYS A 316 -8.01 9.80 3.83
CA LYS A 316 -9.31 9.55 3.20
C LYS A 316 -9.21 8.31 2.33
N LEU A 317 -9.27 7.13 2.96
CA LEU A 317 -9.12 5.84 2.28
C LEU A 317 -10.14 5.66 1.15
N ASP A 318 -11.36 6.20 1.30
CA ASP A 318 -12.44 6.16 0.31
C ASP A 318 -12.11 6.85 -1.02
N LYS A 319 -11.02 7.63 -1.08
CA LYS A 319 -10.51 8.24 -2.31
C LYS A 319 -9.54 7.35 -3.09
N LEU A 320 -9.11 6.25 -2.50
CA LEU A 320 -8.03 5.43 -3.09
C LEU A 320 -8.49 4.62 -4.30
N GLN A 321 -9.77 4.23 -4.39
CA GLN A 321 -10.30 3.54 -5.57
C GLN A 321 -10.24 4.45 -6.81
N ASP A 322 -10.79 5.66 -6.72
CA ASP A 322 -10.78 6.64 -7.82
C ASP A 322 -9.36 6.98 -8.26
N LEU A 323 -8.45 7.18 -7.29
CA LEU A 323 -7.05 7.44 -7.59
C LEU A 323 -6.38 6.24 -8.26
N SER A 324 -6.66 5.02 -7.80
CA SER A 324 -6.12 3.78 -8.36
C SER A 324 -6.56 3.57 -9.82
N GLU A 325 -7.83 3.82 -10.11
CA GLU A 325 -8.37 3.73 -11.48
C GLU A 325 -7.77 4.80 -12.38
N TRP A 326 -7.67 6.03 -11.91
CA TRP A 326 -7.07 7.11 -12.66
C TRP A 326 -5.59 6.84 -12.97
N VAL A 327 -4.81 6.35 -11.98
CA VAL A 327 -3.41 5.95 -12.20
C VAL A 327 -3.32 4.81 -13.21
N ALA A 328 -4.20 3.81 -13.12
CA ALA A 328 -4.21 2.70 -14.06
C ALA A 328 -4.41 3.15 -15.52
N ASP A 329 -5.31 4.12 -15.73
CA ASP A 329 -5.58 4.68 -17.05
C ASP A 329 -4.40 5.52 -17.55
N VAL A 330 -3.88 6.45 -16.75
CA VAL A 330 -2.80 7.38 -17.15
C VAL A 330 -1.46 6.66 -17.32
N TRP A 331 -1.11 5.73 -16.42
CA TRP A 331 0.10 4.91 -16.53
C TRP A 331 -0.04 3.77 -17.56
N ASN A 332 -1.25 3.56 -18.11
CA ASN A 332 -1.58 2.43 -18.98
C ASN A 332 -1.17 1.07 -18.35
N GLN A 333 -1.44 0.94 -17.05
CA GLN A 333 -1.16 -0.25 -16.25
C GLN A 333 -2.47 -0.73 -15.61
N PRO A 334 -3.22 -1.64 -16.25
CA PRO A 334 -4.53 -2.09 -15.76
C PRO A 334 -4.44 -2.73 -14.37
N ILE A 335 -5.39 -2.40 -13.49
CA ILE A 335 -5.49 -3.03 -12.17
C ILE A 335 -5.85 -4.51 -12.36
N PRO A 336 -5.05 -5.46 -11.83
CA PRO A 336 -5.44 -6.87 -11.82
C PRO A 336 -6.80 -7.04 -11.12
N PRO A 337 -7.77 -7.75 -11.72
CA PRO A 337 -9.12 -7.84 -11.15
C PRO A 337 -9.18 -8.32 -9.70
N HIS A 338 -8.22 -9.15 -9.28
CA HIS A 338 -8.12 -9.72 -7.93
C HIS A 338 -7.18 -8.95 -7.00
N MET A 339 -6.67 -7.78 -7.41
CA MET A 339 -5.82 -6.95 -6.55
C MET A 339 -6.56 -6.61 -5.25
N SER A 340 -5.90 -6.78 -4.12
CA SER A 340 -6.50 -6.50 -2.81
C SER A 340 -6.95 -5.03 -2.72
N GLY A 341 -8.15 -4.82 -2.23
CA GLY A 341 -8.78 -3.51 -2.05
C GLY A 341 -9.29 -2.87 -3.34
N THR A 342 -8.46 -2.61 -4.33
CA THR A 342 -8.81 -1.82 -5.52
C THR A 342 -9.17 -2.63 -6.76
N GLY A 343 -8.97 -3.95 -6.73
CA GLY A 343 -9.37 -4.82 -7.85
C GLY A 343 -10.88 -4.98 -7.96
N LYS A 344 -11.39 -5.05 -9.18
CA LYS A 344 -12.82 -5.21 -9.46
C LYS A 344 -13.48 -6.38 -8.72
N THR A 345 -12.74 -7.46 -8.47
CA THR A 345 -13.25 -8.66 -7.81
C THR A 345 -12.74 -8.81 -6.37
N ALA A 346 -12.11 -7.78 -5.80
CA ALA A 346 -11.54 -7.85 -4.45
C ALA A 346 -12.58 -8.15 -3.36
N PHE A 347 -13.83 -7.70 -3.57
CA PHE A 347 -14.96 -7.92 -2.65
C PHE A 347 -16.07 -8.77 -3.28
N SER A 348 -15.73 -9.62 -4.27
CA SER A 348 -16.67 -10.42 -5.00
C SER A 348 -16.84 -11.80 -4.40
N HIS A 349 -18.08 -12.27 -4.33
CA HIS A 349 -18.42 -13.63 -3.95
C HIS A 349 -19.11 -14.35 -5.10
N ALA A 350 -18.54 -15.45 -5.56
CA ALA A 350 -19.09 -16.24 -6.67
C ALA A 350 -20.16 -17.23 -6.22
N ALA A 351 -20.04 -17.79 -5.01
CA ALA A 351 -20.96 -18.77 -4.46
C ALA A 351 -22.16 -18.09 -3.79
N GLU A 352 -23.37 -18.53 -4.14
CA GLU A 352 -24.62 -17.90 -3.65
C GLU A 352 -24.69 -17.83 -2.13
N VAL A 353 -24.21 -18.84 -1.42
CA VAL A 353 -24.19 -18.89 0.05
C VAL A 353 -23.42 -17.69 0.67
N HIS A 354 -22.47 -17.11 -0.04
CA HIS A 354 -21.65 -16.01 0.47
C HIS A 354 -22.32 -14.62 0.32
N TYR A 355 -23.23 -14.44 -0.66
CA TYR A 355 -23.90 -13.17 -0.89
C TYR A 355 -25.42 -13.23 -0.63
N ALA A 356 -25.93 -14.41 -0.30
CA ALA A 356 -27.34 -14.63 0.04
C ALA A 356 -27.61 -14.51 1.55
N LEU A 357 -26.68 -13.88 2.29
CA LEU A 357 -26.77 -13.68 3.72
C LEU A 357 -27.95 -12.77 4.08
N PRO A 358 -28.54 -12.92 5.29
CA PRO A 358 -29.51 -11.98 5.80
C PRO A 358 -28.99 -10.53 5.77
N GLU A 359 -29.89 -9.60 5.59
CA GLU A 359 -29.56 -8.17 5.66
C GLU A 359 -28.90 -7.87 7.03
N GLY A 360 -27.73 -7.26 7.01
CA GLY A 360 -26.93 -6.94 8.19
C GLY A 360 -25.85 -7.96 8.60
N ASP A 361 -25.75 -9.11 7.91
CA ASP A 361 -24.69 -10.11 8.15
C ASP A 361 -23.59 -10.05 7.08
N GLU A 362 -23.03 -8.86 6.89
CA GLU A 362 -21.97 -8.65 5.89
C GLU A 362 -20.61 -9.22 6.30
N TRP A 363 -20.43 -9.57 7.59
CA TRP A 363 -19.13 -9.96 8.16
C TRP A 363 -18.84 -11.45 8.11
N SER A 364 -19.80 -12.29 7.74
CA SER A 364 -19.60 -13.75 7.67
C SER A 364 -18.46 -14.15 6.72
N PHE A 365 -18.22 -13.37 5.66
CA PHE A 365 -17.20 -13.66 4.66
C PHE A 365 -16.36 -12.44 4.27
N ASN A 366 -16.53 -11.29 4.93
CA ASN A 366 -15.76 -10.08 4.68
C ASN A 366 -15.11 -9.61 5.98
N ALA A 367 -13.83 -9.26 5.91
CA ALA A 367 -13.13 -8.61 7.02
C ALA A 367 -13.32 -7.09 7.03
N TRP A 368 -13.60 -6.50 5.87
CA TRP A 368 -13.84 -5.07 5.68
C TRP A 368 -14.77 -4.82 4.50
N ALA A 369 -15.44 -3.68 4.53
CA ALA A 369 -16.40 -3.31 3.51
C ALA A 369 -15.72 -2.61 2.33
N PRO A 370 -16.18 -2.79 1.07
CA PRO A 370 -15.61 -2.12 -0.10
C PRO A 370 -15.63 -0.60 0.01
N ARG A 371 -16.66 -0.01 0.62
CA ARG A 371 -16.80 1.44 0.84
C ARG A 371 -15.66 2.08 1.64
N VAL A 372 -14.91 1.29 2.43
CA VAL A 372 -13.74 1.80 3.17
C VAL A 372 -12.70 2.39 2.24
N ILE A 373 -12.54 1.79 1.06
CA ILE A 373 -11.55 2.20 0.07
C ILE A 373 -12.19 2.89 -1.15
N GLY A 374 -13.52 3.05 -1.14
CA GLY A 374 -14.27 3.60 -2.26
C GLY A 374 -14.60 2.60 -3.37
N ASN A 375 -14.41 1.30 -3.11
CA ASN A 375 -14.76 0.23 -4.05
C ASN A 375 -16.22 -0.21 -3.86
N ASP A 376 -16.75 -0.96 -4.83
CA ASP A 376 -18.07 -1.55 -4.81
C ASP A 376 -18.02 -3.07 -4.65
N ALA A 377 -19.09 -3.61 -4.06
CA ALA A 377 -19.29 -5.05 -4.03
C ALA A 377 -19.79 -5.52 -5.41
N TYR A 378 -19.06 -6.43 -6.02
CA TYR A 378 -19.41 -6.98 -7.32
C TYR A 378 -19.91 -8.41 -7.21
N VAL A 379 -21.07 -8.72 -7.78
CA VAL A 379 -21.60 -10.10 -7.85
C VAL A 379 -21.32 -10.69 -9.24
N PRO A 380 -20.34 -11.59 -9.39
CA PRO A 380 -20.00 -12.17 -10.67
C PRO A 380 -21.04 -13.19 -11.13
N LEU A 381 -21.24 -13.29 -12.44
CA LEU A 381 -22.02 -14.37 -13.05
C LEU A 381 -21.09 -15.49 -13.53
N CYS A 382 -21.10 -16.61 -12.84
CA CYS A 382 -20.28 -17.77 -13.13
C CYS A 382 -21.06 -19.07 -12.97
N HIS A 383 -20.43 -20.20 -13.13
CA HIS A 383 -21.09 -21.51 -12.99
C HIS A 383 -21.50 -21.82 -11.53
N TYR A 384 -20.94 -21.15 -10.53
CA TYR A 384 -21.33 -21.25 -9.12
C TYR A 384 -22.47 -20.30 -8.72
N SER A 385 -22.80 -19.33 -9.58
CA SER A 385 -23.87 -18.36 -9.29
C SER A 385 -25.21 -19.08 -9.13
N GLY A 386 -26.04 -18.57 -8.21
CA GLY A 386 -27.41 -19.01 -8.00
C GLY A 386 -28.44 -18.02 -8.51
N PRO A 387 -29.76 -18.30 -8.36
CA PRO A 387 -30.84 -17.41 -8.80
C PRO A 387 -30.78 -16.01 -8.17
N LYS A 388 -30.30 -15.90 -6.92
CA LYS A 388 -30.15 -14.59 -6.26
C LYS A 388 -29.13 -13.66 -6.94
N ALA A 389 -28.08 -14.21 -7.61
CA ALA A 389 -27.17 -13.41 -8.42
C ALA A 389 -27.89 -12.78 -9.61
N ILE A 390 -28.79 -13.51 -10.24
CA ILE A 390 -29.61 -12.99 -11.35
C ILE A 390 -30.54 -11.89 -10.84
N GLN A 391 -31.25 -12.11 -9.73
CA GLN A 391 -32.11 -11.10 -9.10
C GLN A 391 -31.33 -9.81 -8.80
N LYS A 392 -30.17 -9.96 -8.16
CA LYS A 392 -29.30 -8.83 -7.82
C LYS A 392 -28.85 -8.05 -9.06
N LYS A 393 -28.47 -8.75 -10.14
CA LYS A 393 -28.11 -8.12 -11.42
C LYS A 393 -29.28 -7.40 -12.08
N VAL A 394 -30.48 -7.97 -11.99
CA VAL A 394 -31.71 -7.36 -12.56
C VAL A 394 -32.06 -6.07 -11.81
N ILE A 395 -31.97 -6.09 -10.49
CA ILE A 395 -32.34 -4.93 -9.65
C ILE A 395 -31.20 -3.89 -9.65
N ASP A 396 -29.98 -4.29 -9.28
CA ASP A 396 -28.89 -3.34 -8.99
C ASP A 396 -28.24 -2.80 -10.28
N ASP A 397 -27.96 -3.69 -11.27
CA ASP A 397 -27.25 -3.29 -12.48
C ASP A 397 -28.17 -2.77 -13.60
N MET A 398 -29.42 -3.27 -13.67
CA MET A 398 -30.37 -2.88 -14.72
C MET A 398 -31.43 -1.90 -14.26
N GLY A 399 -31.68 -1.77 -12.95
CA GLY A 399 -32.72 -0.94 -12.38
C GLY A 399 -34.16 -1.45 -12.74
N TRP A 400 -34.30 -2.76 -12.95
CA TRP A 400 -35.58 -3.38 -13.29
C TRP A 400 -36.29 -3.95 -12.06
N ASP A 401 -37.59 -4.17 -12.18
CA ASP A 401 -38.35 -4.88 -11.15
C ASP A 401 -37.86 -6.33 -10.98
N PRO A 402 -37.91 -6.90 -9.77
CA PRO A 402 -37.59 -8.29 -9.53
C PRO A 402 -38.35 -9.24 -10.45
N ILE A 403 -37.67 -10.28 -10.92
CA ILE A 403 -38.30 -11.36 -11.69
C ILE A 403 -38.68 -12.52 -10.75
N ASP A 404 -39.67 -13.35 -11.17
CA ASP A 404 -40.00 -14.52 -10.37
C ASP A 404 -38.89 -15.56 -10.34
N ASP A 405 -38.88 -16.44 -9.32
CA ASP A 405 -37.83 -17.41 -9.10
C ASP A 405 -37.68 -18.43 -10.22
N GLU A 406 -38.80 -18.79 -10.90
CA GLU A 406 -38.75 -19.71 -12.02
C GLU A 406 -38.07 -19.08 -13.23
N THR A 407 -38.42 -17.84 -13.52
CA THR A 407 -37.73 -17.04 -14.56
C THR A 407 -36.27 -16.84 -14.24
N ALA A 408 -35.93 -16.48 -12.99
CA ALA A 408 -34.52 -16.36 -12.54
C ALA A 408 -33.76 -17.67 -12.74
N GLY A 409 -34.35 -18.80 -12.44
CA GLY A 409 -33.78 -20.14 -12.68
C GLY A 409 -33.49 -20.41 -14.17
N ARG A 410 -34.44 -20.08 -15.07
CA ARG A 410 -34.26 -20.24 -16.52
C ARG A 410 -33.18 -19.31 -17.06
N VAL A 411 -33.15 -18.06 -16.62
CA VAL A 411 -32.07 -17.09 -16.96
C VAL A 411 -30.73 -17.62 -16.52
N LEU A 412 -30.62 -18.12 -15.27
CA LEU A 412 -29.38 -18.67 -14.72
C LEU A 412 -28.84 -19.83 -15.58
N GLU A 413 -29.69 -20.77 -16.01
CA GLU A 413 -29.26 -21.88 -16.84
C GLU A 413 -28.73 -21.42 -18.21
N ARG A 414 -29.30 -20.36 -18.77
CA ARG A 414 -28.76 -19.75 -20.00
C ARG A 414 -27.44 -19.05 -19.75
N VAL A 415 -27.36 -18.26 -18.69
CA VAL A 415 -26.12 -17.58 -18.29
C VAL A 415 -24.98 -18.60 -18.05
N ARG A 416 -25.24 -19.69 -17.34
CA ARG A 416 -24.26 -20.75 -17.12
C ARG A 416 -23.77 -21.39 -18.42
N ARG A 417 -24.64 -21.53 -19.44
CA ARG A 417 -24.23 -22.00 -20.78
C ARG A 417 -23.34 -20.99 -21.50
N GLU A 418 -23.74 -19.72 -21.49
CA GLU A 418 -22.93 -18.63 -22.07
C GLU A 418 -21.55 -18.54 -21.43
N VAL A 419 -21.48 -18.56 -20.10
CA VAL A 419 -20.20 -18.54 -19.35
C VAL A 419 -19.32 -19.71 -19.71
N ARG A 420 -19.86 -20.93 -19.78
CA ARG A 420 -19.10 -22.13 -20.19
C ARG A 420 -18.56 -22.03 -21.61
N GLN A 421 -19.36 -21.51 -22.54
CA GLN A 421 -18.97 -21.42 -23.96
C GLN A 421 -17.95 -20.30 -24.19
N ARG A 422 -18.18 -19.13 -23.58
CA ARG A 422 -17.37 -17.92 -23.82
C ARG A 422 -16.23 -17.76 -22.84
N ARG A 423 -16.18 -18.53 -21.75
CA ARG A 423 -15.21 -18.44 -20.65
C ARG A 423 -15.13 -17.04 -20.04
N ARG A 424 -16.23 -16.30 -20.07
CA ARG A 424 -16.41 -14.96 -19.50
C ARG A 424 -17.88 -14.69 -19.24
N GLU A 425 -18.15 -13.71 -18.38
CA GLU A 425 -19.49 -13.26 -18.11
C GLU A 425 -20.19 -12.71 -19.37
N PRO A 426 -21.52 -12.84 -19.48
CA PRO A 426 -22.29 -12.10 -20.47
C PRO A 426 -22.18 -10.60 -20.18
N SER A 427 -22.09 -9.79 -21.23
CA SER A 427 -22.22 -8.34 -21.07
C SER A 427 -23.63 -7.99 -20.56
N ALA A 428 -23.78 -6.81 -19.92
CA ALA A 428 -25.10 -6.34 -19.44
C ALA A 428 -26.17 -6.40 -20.54
N ARG A 429 -25.83 -6.04 -21.78
CA ARG A 429 -26.73 -6.12 -22.94
C ARG A 429 -27.17 -7.57 -23.22
N VAL A 430 -26.27 -8.53 -23.17
CA VAL A 430 -26.60 -9.94 -23.43
C VAL A 430 -27.43 -10.49 -22.29
N LEU A 431 -27.13 -10.13 -21.04
CA LEU A 431 -27.90 -10.52 -19.88
C LEU A 431 -29.33 -9.95 -19.96
N ALA A 432 -29.48 -8.67 -20.26
CA ALA A 432 -30.80 -8.02 -20.45
C ALA A 432 -31.62 -8.75 -21.50
N GLN A 433 -31.03 -9.06 -22.67
CA GLN A 433 -31.73 -9.82 -23.71
C GLN A 433 -32.16 -11.20 -23.22
N ILE A 434 -31.35 -11.90 -22.47
CA ILE A 434 -31.70 -13.22 -21.91
C ILE A 434 -32.87 -13.08 -20.94
N VAL A 435 -32.86 -12.08 -20.05
CA VAL A 435 -33.95 -11.83 -19.10
C VAL A 435 -35.27 -11.54 -19.84
N GLU A 436 -35.27 -10.61 -20.79
CA GLU A 436 -36.49 -10.27 -21.58
C GLU A 436 -37.06 -11.49 -22.33
N GLU A 437 -36.20 -12.30 -22.94
CA GLU A 437 -36.64 -13.50 -23.67
C GLU A 437 -37.25 -14.54 -22.73
N GLU A 438 -36.73 -14.73 -21.53
CA GLU A 438 -37.28 -15.67 -20.55
C GLU A 438 -38.55 -15.15 -19.88
N GLN A 439 -38.68 -13.83 -19.66
CA GLN A 439 -39.93 -13.23 -19.20
C GLN A 439 -41.08 -13.37 -20.21
N ARG A 440 -40.80 -13.31 -21.52
CA ARG A 440 -41.83 -13.50 -22.57
C ARG A 440 -42.32 -14.96 -22.69
N ARG A 441 -41.60 -15.91 -22.08
CA ARG A 441 -41.97 -17.34 -22.04
C ARG A 441 -42.83 -17.71 -20.82
N SER A 442 -42.90 -16.81 -19.84
CA SER A 442 -43.78 -16.90 -18.68
C SER A 442 -45.18 -16.41 -19.06
#